data_b8685783a6fe18403fc28f381bd3fda0
#
_entry.id   b8685783a6fe18403fc28f381bd3fda0
#
_cell.length_a   1.000
_cell.length_b   1.000
_cell.length_c   1.000
_cell.angle_alpha   90.00
_cell.angle_beta   90.00
_cell.angle_gamma   90.00
#
_symmetry.space_group_name_H-M   'P 1'
#
loop_
_entity.id
_entity.type
_entity.pdbx_description
1 polymer ?
#
loop_
_entity_poly.entity_id
_entity_poly.type
_entity_poly.pdbx_seq_one_letter_code
_entity_poly.pdbx_strand_id
1 'polypeptide(L)'
;MDSSEPDDDELFFRWHPAIALDHIYDSRSYEAFGCLFGVRGRSFEPLAAQRGFPRDASRAATRAFEWEREDSHSPSWISWAELEGADWDSRGSFGGPSEPEPLLTRRQVVRDEEWGDVWSVMTVLAKRHGAESVRLVVWFDN
;
A
#
# COMPACT_ATOMS: atom_id res chain seq x y z
N MET A 1 5.29 -4.64 4.89
CA MET A 1 4.10 -5.52 4.92
C MET A 1 4.03 -6.23 6.26
N ASP A 2 2.92 -6.09 6.95
CA ASP A 2 2.75 -6.63 8.29
C ASP A 2 1.56 -7.56 8.39
N SER A 3 1.63 -8.52 9.31
CA SER A 3 0.51 -9.35 9.72
C SER A 3 0.29 -9.25 11.23
N SER A 4 -0.93 -9.47 11.71
CA SER A 4 -1.23 -9.29 13.12
C SER A 4 -1.22 -10.61 13.88
N GLU A 5 -0.13 -10.86 14.58
CA GLU A 5 -0.07 -11.88 15.63
C GLU A 5 0.50 -11.18 16.86
N PRO A 6 -0.19 -11.16 17.98
CA PRO A 6 0.35 -10.49 19.15
C PRO A 6 1.59 -11.19 19.66
N ASP A 7 2.61 -10.41 19.91
CA ASP A 7 3.82 -10.87 20.59
C ASP A 7 3.70 -10.40 22.04
N ASP A 8 3.81 -11.32 22.98
CA ASP A 8 3.63 -11.03 24.40
C ASP A 8 4.63 -9.99 24.94
N ASP A 9 5.78 -9.86 24.28
CA ASP A 9 6.80 -8.90 24.67
C ASP A 9 6.60 -7.53 24.02
N GLU A 10 5.60 -7.37 23.14
CA GLU A 10 5.46 -6.22 22.29
C GLU A 10 4.12 -5.50 22.47
N LEU A 11 3.93 -4.92 23.65
CA LEU A 11 2.67 -4.19 23.95
C LEU A 11 2.38 -3.04 22.98
N PHE A 12 3.42 -2.45 22.36
CA PHE A 12 3.28 -1.34 21.44
C PHE A 12 3.38 -1.75 19.97
N PHE A 13 3.91 -2.95 19.70
CA PHE A 13 4.11 -3.44 18.34
C PHE A 13 3.20 -4.65 18.12
N ARG A 14 1.94 -4.38 17.81
CA ARG A 14 0.92 -5.44 17.62
C ARG A 14 1.11 -6.23 16.33
N TRP A 15 1.86 -5.67 15.41
CA TRP A 15 2.04 -6.26 14.09
C TRP A 15 3.42 -6.87 13.95
N HIS A 16 3.50 -7.93 13.17
CA HIS A 16 4.76 -8.62 12.88
C HIS A 16 5.17 -8.37 11.44
N PRO A 17 6.46 -8.24 11.17
CA PRO A 17 6.91 -8.11 9.78
C PRO A 17 6.73 -9.43 9.05
N ALA A 18 6.23 -9.38 7.82
CA ALA A 18 6.13 -10.54 6.96
C ALA A 18 7.19 -10.52 5.88
N ILE A 19 7.25 -9.43 5.12
CA ILE A 19 8.22 -9.27 4.05
C ILE A 19 8.42 -7.80 3.73
N ALA A 20 9.63 -7.41 3.37
CA ALA A 20 9.91 -6.07 2.87
C ALA A 20 9.60 -6.02 1.37
N LEU A 21 8.97 -4.92 0.92
CA LEU A 21 8.53 -4.80 -0.46
C LEU A 21 9.68 -4.81 -1.46
N ASP A 22 10.86 -4.33 -1.10
CA ASP A 22 11.99 -4.27 -2.01
C ASP A 22 12.46 -5.65 -2.47
N HIS A 23 11.98 -6.73 -1.83
CA HIS A 23 12.23 -8.08 -2.28
C HIS A 23 11.31 -8.53 -3.42
N ILE A 24 10.19 -7.86 -3.62
CA ILE A 24 9.15 -8.28 -4.57
C ILE A 24 8.58 -7.14 -5.42
N TYR A 25 9.01 -5.91 -5.17
CA TYR A 25 8.54 -4.75 -5.92
C TYR A 25 9.71 -3.79 -6.17
N ASP A 26 9.98 -3.50 -7.43
CA ASP A 26 11.09 -2.64 -7.84
C ASP A 26 10.67 -1.54 -8.83
N SER A 27 9.38 -1.35 -9.01
CA SER A 27 8.84 -0.36 -9.94
C SER A 27 8.61 0.99 -9.27
N ARG A 28 8.39 2.04 -10.08
CA ARG A 28 8.07 3.39 -9.61
C ARG A 28 6.87 3.95 -10.36
N SER A 29 5.76 3.25 -10.32
CA SER A 29 4.55 3.70 -10.97
C SER A 29 3.88 4.81 -10.17
N TYR A 30 4.07 6.06 -10.57
CA TYR A 30 3.42 7.21 -9.93
C TYR A 30 1.89 7.15 -10.03
N GLU A 31 1.38 6.60 -11.12
CA GLU A 31 -0.06 6.44 -11.29
C GLU A 31 -0.63 5.46 -10.28
N ALA A 32 0.07 4.34 -10.04
CA ALA A 32 -0.32 3.39 -9.01
C ALA A 32 -0.24 4.02 -7.62
N PHE A 33 0.82 4.77 -7.32
CA PHE A 33 0.95 5.45 -6.04
C PHE A 33 -0.16 6.47 -5.83
N GLY A 34 -0.56 7.19 -6.87
CA GLY A 34 -1.69 8.11 -6.82
C GLY A 34 -3.00 7.39 -6.57
N CYS A 35 -3.22 6.27 -7.27
CA CYS A 35 -4.43 5.46 -7.13
C CYS A 35 -4.57 4.86 -5.72
N LEU A 36 -3.49 4.35 -5.17
CA LEU A 36 -3.52 3.67 -3.86
C LEU A 36 -3.40 4.66 -2.70
N PHE A 37 -2.49 5.61 -2.79
CA PHE A 37 -2.09 6.42 -1.64
C PHE A 37 -2.18 7.93 -1.87
N GLY A 38 -2.57 8.37 -3.03
CA GLY A 38 -2.68 9.79 -3.34
C GLY A 38 -1.32 10.49 -3.51
N VAL A 39 -0.26 9.74 -3.77
CA VAL A 39 1.09 10.26 -3.93
C VAL A 39 1.43 10.37 -5.40
N ARG A 40 1.75 11.58 -5.86
CA ARG A 40 2.25 11.87 -7.22
C ARG A 40 1.27 11.62 -8.36
N GLY A 41 0.05 11.21 -8.08
CA GLY A 41 -0.98 11.03 -9.09
C GLY A 41 -2.31 11.56 -8.59
N ARG A 42 -3.17 12.03 -9.50
CA ARG A 42 -4.42 12.69 -9.14
C ARG A 42 -5.62 12.20 -9.93
N SER A 43 -5.45 11.18 -10.76
CA SER A 43 -6.52 10.70 -11.61
C SER A 43 -7.60 9.92 -10.86
N PHE A 44 -7.30 9.44 -9.67
CA PHE A 44 -8.21 8.65 -8.86
C PHE A 44 -8.37 9.24 -7.48
N GLU A 45 -9.52 9.00 -6.87
CA GLU A 45 -9.65 9.14 -5.44
C GLU A 45 -8.83 8.02 -4.79
N PRO A 46 -7.84 8.37 -3.96
CA PRO A 46 -6.95 7.34 -3.41
C PRO A 46 -7.68 6.43 -2.42
N LEU A 47 -7.27 5.17 -2.38
CA LEU A 47 -7.85 4.20 -1.48
C LEU A 47 -7.43 4.45 -0.02
N ALA A 48 -6.22 4.91 0.21
CA ALA A 48 -5.65 5.03 1.56
C ALA A 48 -4.66 6.20 1.64
N ALA A 49 -5.16 7.43 1.47
CA ALA A 49 -4.31 8.61 1.46
C ALA A 49 -3.96 9.08 2.88
N GLN A 50 -2.70 9.37 3.10
CA GLN A 50 -2.22 10.13 4.26
C GLN A 50 -2.69 9.62 5.62
N ARG A 51 -2.75 8.32 5.78
CA ARG A 51 -3.11 7.71 7.07
C ARG A 51 -2.02 7.87 8.13
N GLY A 52 -0.81 8.19 7.70
CA GLY A 52 0.34 8.28 8.57
C GLY A 52 1.00 6.91 8.79
N PHE A 53 2.12 6.93 9.48
CA PHE A 53 2.79 5.69 9.87
C PHE A 53 2.04 5.09 11.05
N PRO A 54 1.66 3.80 10.99
CA PRO A 54 0.84 3.22 12.06
C PRO A 54 1.64 3.10 13.36
N ARG A 55 1.02 3.50 14.46
CA ARG A 55 1.65 3.48 15.79
C ARG A 55 1.98 2.06 16.25
N ASP A 56 1.19 1.10 15.84
CA ASP A 56 1.34 -0.30 16.21
C ASP A 56 2.04 -1.14 15.14
N ALA A 57 2.75 -0.49 14.23
CA ALA A 57 3.53 -1.18 13.21
C ALA A 57 4.56 -2.12 13.85
N SER A 58 4.98 -3.13 13.09
CA SER A 58 6.02 -4.02 13.55
C SER A 58 7.29 -3.25 13.94
N ARG A 59 8.10 -3.84 14.81
CA ARG A 59 9.36 -3.23 15.20
C ARG A 59 10.28 -3.04 14.00
N ALA A 60 10.31 -4.01 13.08
CA ALA A 60 11.12 -3.92 11.88
C ALA A 60 10.69 -2.78 10.97
N ALA A 61 9.38 -2.62 10.75
CA ALA A 61 8.85 -1.52 9.94
C ALA A 61 9.14 -0.17 10.60
N THR A 62 8.96 -0.07 11.90
CA THR A 62 9.22 1.15 12.66
C THR A 62 10.69 1.57 12.56
N ARG A 63 11.60 0.64 12.70
CA ARG A 63 13.03 0.92 12.56
C ARG A 63 13.40 1.37 11.14
N ALA A 64 12.85 0.71 10.15
CA ALA A 64 13.10 1.07 8.75
C ALA A 64 12.60 2.48 8.45
N PHE A 65 11.41 2.82 8.92
CA PHE A 65 10.85 4.16 8.73
C PHE A 65 11.68 5.23 9.45
N GLU A 66 12.07 4.98 10.70
CA GLU A 66 12.87 5.93 11.47
C GLU A 66 14.24 6.17 10.84
N TRP A 67 14.84 5.15 10.26
CA TRP A 67 16.10 5.27 9.55
C TRP A 67 16.00 6.21 8.34
N GLU A 68 14.86 6.21 7.64
CA GLU A 68 14.64 6.99 6.41
C GLU A 68 13.82 8.26 6.66
N ARG A 69 13.49 8.57 7.90
CA ARG A 69 12.50 9.59 8.26
C ARG A 69 12.74 10.96 7.61
N GLU A 70 13.99 11.41 7.57
CA GLU A 70 14.33 12.73 7.03
C GLU A 70 14.16 12.81 5.51
N ASP A 71 14.32 11.68 4.82
CA ASP A 71 14.23 11.60 3.38
C ASP A 71 12.90 11.05 2.90
N SER A 72 11.99 10.72 3.81
CA SER A 72 10.71 10.11 3.48
C SER A 72 9.55 11.06 3.66
N HIS A 73 8.45 10.76 2.97
CA HIS A 73 7.21 11.53 3.09
C HIS A 73 5.99 10.63 2.88
N SER A 74 4.84 11.15 3.25
CA SER A 74 3.53 10.57 2.96
C SER A 74 3.37 9.11 3.40
N PRO A 75 3.76 8.74 4.64
CA PRO A 75 3.53 7.38 5.08
C PRO A 75 2.04 7.06 5.14
N SER A 76 1.69 5.83 4.80
CA SER A 76 0.32 5.35 4.85
C SER A 76 0.29 3.84 4.94
N TRP A 77 -0.92 3.28 5.00
CA TRP A 77 -1.11 1.83 5.05
C TRP A 77 -2.48 1.48 4.50
N ILE A 78 -2.61 0.23 4.03
CA ILE A 78 -3.88 -0.29 3.54
C ILE A 78 -3.98 -1.77 3.89
N SER A 79 -5.14 -2.21 4.35
CA SER A 79 -5.37 -3.62 4.66
C SER A 79 -5.70 -4.41 3.40
N TRP A 80 -5.47 -5.72 3.44
CA TRP A 80 -5.89 -6.60 2.36
C TRP A 80 -7.41 -6.59 2.19
N ALA A 81 -8.16 -6.52 3.29
CA ALA A 81 -9.62 -6.42 3.23
C ALA A 81 -10.07 -5.20 2.42
N GLU A 82 -9.43 -4.07 2.60
CA GLU A 82 -9.72 -2.86 1.83
C GLU A 82 -9.34 -3.02 0.35
N LEU A 83 -8.22 -3.66 0.08
CA LEU A 83 -7.79 -3.93 -1.30
C LEU A 83 -8.75 -4.88 -2.01
N GLU A 84 -9.22 -5.93 -1.33
CA GLU A 84 -10.21 -6.84 -1.90
C GLU A 84 -11.54 -6.15 -2.18
N GLY A 85 -11.94 -5.23 -1.31
CA GLY A 85 -13.22 -4.53 -1.43
C GLY A 85 -13.20 -3.31 -2.34
N ALA A 86 -12.06 -2.93 -2.87
CA ALA A 86 -11.95 -1.75 -3.71
C ALA A 86 -12.61 -1.96 -5.08
N ASP A 87 -13.09 -0.87 -5.66
CA ASP A 87 -13.62 -0.88 -7.01
C ASP A 87 -12.47 -0.75 -8.02
N TRP A 88 -11.95 -1.89 -8.44
CA TRP A 88 -10.83 -1.95 -9.36
C TRP A 88 -11.20 -1.58 -10.80
N ASP A 89 -12.46 -1.59 -11.11
CA ASP A 89 -12.95 -1.26 -12.46
C ASP A 89 -13.38 0.19 -12.58
N SER A 90 -13.30 0.96 -11.51
CA SER A 90 -13.52 2.39 -11.52
C SER A 90 -12.47 3.08 -12.38
N ARG A 91 -12.93 4.00 -13.22
CA ARG A 91 -12.03 4.79 -14.08
C ARG A 91 -11.57 6.05 -13.38
N GLY A 92 -10.41 6.52 -13.79
CA GLY A 92 -9.90 7.79 -13.31
C GLY A 92 -10.84 8.93 -13.69
N SER A 93 -10.85 9.94 -12.86
CA SER A 93 -11.73 11.10 -13.04
C SER A 93 -10.95 12.36 -13.44
N PHE A 94 -9.79 12.20 -14.03
CA PHE A 94 -9.01 13.34 -14.45
C PHE A 94 -9.76 14.14 -15.51
N GLY A 95 -10.06 15.37 -15.20
CA GLY A 95 -11.04 16.17 -15.91
C GLY A 95 -10.52 17.18 -16.91
N GLY A 96 -9.35 16.98 -17.44
CA GLY A 96 -8.88 17.91 -18.47
C GLY A 96 -9.59 17.67 -19.80
N PRO A 97 -10.07 18.70 -20.50
CA PRO A 97 -10.70 18.51 -21.80
C PRO A 97 -9.74 17.97 -22.86
N SER A 98 -8.47 17.97 -22.59
CA SER A 98 -7.44 17.42 -23.47
C SER A 98 -7.11 15.97 -23.18
N GLU A 99 -7.72 15.36 -22.16
CA GLU A 99 -7.44 13.98 -21.81
C GLU A 99 -8.09 13.02 -22.82
N PRO A 100 -7.35 12.00 -23.27
CA PRO A 100 -7.96 11.03 -24.19
C PRO A 100 -8.95 10.13 -23.46
N GLU A 101 -10.01 9.77 -24.15
CA GLU A 101 -10.99 8.80 -23.74
C GLU A 101 -10.70 7.45 -24.42
N PRO A 102 -10.92 6.30 -23.76
CA PRO A 102 -11.41 6.16 -22.38
C PRO A 102 -10.28 6.28 -21.36
N LEU A 103 -10.60 6.75 -20.16
CA LEU A 103 -9.68 6.80 -19.06
C LEU A 103 -9.40 5.39 -18.54
N LEU A 104 -8.21 5.21 -17.97
CA LEU A 104 -7.81 3.91 -17.43
C LEU A 104 -8.53 3.60 -16.13
N THR A 105 -8.74 2.32 -15.88
CA THR A 105 -9.27 1.84 -14.60
C THR A 105 -8.15 1.70 -13.57
N ARG A 106 -8.53 1.58 -12.29
CA ARG A 106 -7.56 1.27 -11.22
C ARG A 106 -6.78 -0.01 -11.54
N ARG A 107 -7.46 -1.04 -12.03
CA ARG A 107 -6.83 -2.31 -12.40
C ARG A 107 -5.75 -2.12 -13.47
N GLN A 108 -5.96 -1.19 -14.37
CA GLN A 108 -5.03 -0.92 -15.46
C GLN A 108 -3.81 -0.11 -15.02
N VAL A 109 -3.95 0.77 -14.01
CA VAL A 109 -2.82 1.57 -13.52
C VAL A 109 -2.04 0.86 -12.42
N VAL A 110 -2.68 0.03 -11.61
CA VAL A 110 -2.02 -0.81 -10.60
C VAL A 110 -1.80 -2.18 -11.24
N ARG A 111 -0.78 -2.27 -12.05
CA ARG A 111 -0.60 -3.37 -13.00
C ARG A 111 -0.09 -4.62 -12.32
N ASP A 112 -0.60 -5.77 -12.76
CA ASP A 112 -0.17 -7.08 -12.25
C ASP A 112 1.31 -7.36 -12.52
N GLU A 113 1.86 -6.85 -13.60
CA GLU A 113 3.29 -7.00 -13.90
C GLU A 113 4.17 -6.37 -12.84
N GLU A 114 3.67 -5.34 -12.14
CA GLU A 114 4.42 -4.64 -11.11
C GLU A 114 4.00 -5.06 -9.71
N TRP A 115 2.71 -5.28 -9.49
CA TRP A 115 2.13 -5.49 -8.16
C TRP A 115 1.70 -6.92 -7.89
N GLY A 116 1.73 -7.79 -8.91
CA GLY A 116 1.22 -9.15 -8.76
C GLY A 116 1.88 -9.94 -7.63
N ASP A 117 3.19 -9.81 -7.48
CA ASP A 117 3.91 -10.50 -6.40
C ASP A 117 3.48 -9.99 -5.02
N VAL A 118 3.27 -8.67 -4.89
CA VAL A 118 2.77 -8.09 -3.64
C VAL A 118 1.40 -8.65 -3.31
N TRP A 119 0.50 -8.67 -4.29
CA TRP A 119 -0.86 -9.21 -4.10
C TRP A 119 -0.84 -10.69 -3.78
N SER A 120 0.04 -11.47 -4.40
CA SER A 120 0.17 -12.91 -4.13
C SER A 120 0.60 -13.17 -2.70
N VAL A 121 1.57 -12.45 -2.20
CA VAL A 121 2.04 -12.58 -0.82
C VAL A 121 0.93 -12.18 0.16
N MET A 122 0.24 -11.07 -0.09
CA MET A 122 -0.85 -10.64 0.77
C MET A 122 -2.00 -11.65 0.78
N THR A 123 -2.29 -12.26 -0.37
CA THR A 123 -3.31 -13.29 -0.48
C THR A 123 -2.97 -14.51 0.40
N VAL A 124 -1.74 -14.98 0.34
CA VAL A 124 -1.28 -16.11 1.16
C VAL A 124 -1.39 -15.77 2.65
N LEU A 125 -0.92 -14.59 3.03
CA LEU A 125 -1.00 -14.15 4.42
C LEU A 125 -2.43 -14.00 4.89
N ALA A 126 -3.32 -13.48 4.04
CA ALA A 126 -4.73 -13.30 4.37
C ALA A 126 -5.45 -14.62 4.58
N LYS A 127 -5.11 -15.65 3.81
CA LYS A 127 -5.67 -16.99 4.03
C LYS A 127 -5.31 -17.54 5.40
N ARG A 128 -4.13 -17.20 5.89
CA ARG A 128 -3.61 -17.69 7.16
C ARG A 128 -4.09 -16.87 8.35
N HIS A 129 -4.15 -15.57 8.21
CA HIS A 129 -4.38 -14.63 9.32
C HIS A 129 -5.69 -13.86 9.24
N GLY A 130 -6.38 -13.91 8.11
CA GLY A 130 -7.57 -13.09 7.83
C GLY A 130 -7.21 -11.82 7.07
N ALA A 131 -8.12 -11.37 6.21
CA ALA A 131 -7.88 -10.22 5.35
C ALA A 131 -7.67 -8.92 6.12
N GLU A 132 -8.29 -8.77 7.28
CA GLU A 132 -8.13 -7.58 8.13
C GLU A 132 -6.83 -7.59 8.92
N SER A 133 -6.17 -8.74 8.99
CA SER A 133 -4.94 -8.94 9.74
C SER A 133 -3.69 -8.87 8.87
N VAL A 134 -3.83 -8.45 7.64
CA VAL A 134 -2.70 -8.25 6.71
C VAL A 134 -2.79 -6.84 6.15
N ARG A 135 -1.71 -6.11 6.24
CA ARG A 135 -1.66 -4.74 5.70
C ARG A 135 -0.33 -4.45 5.03
N LEU A 136 -0.40 -3.54 4.07
CA LEU A 136 0.74 -2.98 3.39
C LEU A 136 1.04 -1.62 4.01
N VAL A 137 2.24 -1.46 4.52
CA VAL A 137 2.71 -0.19 5.11
C VAL A 137 3.73 0.40 4.14
N VAL A 138 3.56 1.66 3.80
CA VAL A 138 4.39 2.32 2.81
C VAL A 138 4.83 3.70 3.27
N TRP A 139 5.93 4.16 2.73
CA TRP A 139 6.36 5.56 2.73
C TRP A 139 7.17 5.79 1.47
N PHE A 140 7.36 7.05 1.13
CA PHE A 140 7.94 7.42 -0.15
C PHE A 140 9.18 8.28 0.07
N ASP A 141 10.15 8.17 -0.82
CA ASP A 141 11.31 9.04 -0.82
C ASP A 141 11.17 10.12 -1.90
N ASN A 142 12.03 11.09 -1.83
CA ASN A 142 12.04 12.20 -2.80
C ASN A 142 12.79 11.82 -4.08
#